data_cb1604e7689c3104cb52f7f4d6945a79
#
_entry.id   cb1604e7689c3104cb52f7f4d6945a79
#
_cell.length_a   1.000
_cell.length_b   1.000
_cell.length_c   1.000
_cell.angle_alpha   90.00
_cell.angle_beta   90.00
_cell.angle_gamma   90.00
#
_symmetry.space_group_name_H-M   'P 1'
#
loop_
_entity.id
_entity.type
_entity.pdbx_description
1 polymer ?
#
loop_
_entity_poly.entity_id
_entity_poly.type
_entity_poly.pdbx_seq_one_letter_code
_entity_poly.pdbx_strand_id
1 'polypeptide(L)'
;YRIWEPGKIVVVDDEKIVTSAFKTLLKVEGFNNAHFFNNPKEALEFLASNIPDLVISDFLMPEMNGLEFLSEVKKMYPEVSKILLTGYADKENAIKAINEIGLYRYIEKPWNNDDLIINIKNGIERSYLLSELRKKISELEDAKKELEKYSHNLEQIVEERTADLRQSNAKLAGIVNYCADGIIIINEDGIIEQVNPACESLIGLVEGKLLMSSIDDYLFSKKTFISKELHKLDEQELLLRDFYIKNPLSN
;
A
#
# COMPACT_ATOMS: atom_id res chain seq x y z
N TYR A 1 -1.13 -24.28 -10.42
CA TYR A 1 -0.28 -25.44 -10.78
C TYR A 1 0.86 -24.90 -11.62
N ARG A 2 2.01 -24.68 -10.99
CA ARG A 2 3.21 -24.22 -11.69
C ARG A 2 3.80 -25.41 -12.43
N ILE A 3 4.02 -25.26 -13.73
CA ILE A 3 4.88 -26.18 -14.49
C ILE A 3 6.26 -26.05 -13.83
N TRP A 4 6.75 -27.14 -13.23
CA TRP A 4 8.05 -27.22 -12.59
C TRP A 4 9.14 -26.90 -13.62
N GLU A 5 9.62 -25.65 -13.64
CA GLU A 5 10.95 -25.41 -14.20
C GLU A 5 11.95 -25.90 -13.17
N PRO A 6 12.82 -26.86 -13.51
CA PRO A 6 13.78 -27.38 -12.56
C PRO A 6 14.71 -26.24 -12.12
N GLY A 7 14.67 -25.90 -10.83
CA GLY A 7 15.53 -24.88 -10.25
C GLY A 7 17.00 -25.18 -10.48
N LYS A 8 17.83 -24.13 -10.52
CA LYS A 8 19.28 -24.27 -10.63
C LYS A 8 19.85 -24.81 -9.33
N ILE A 9 20.40 -26.03 -9.36
CA ILE A 9 21.00 -26.71 -8.23
C ILE A 9 22.51 -26.67 -8.36
N VAL A 10 23.23 -26.34 -7.29
CA VAL A 10 24.69 -26.44 -7.20
C VAL A 10 25.03 -27.47 -6.15
N VAL A 11 25.82 -28.46 -6.49
CA VAL A 11 26.30 -29.52 -5.60
C VAL A 11 27.81 -29.46 -5.54
N VAL A 12 28.36 -29.42 -4.32
CA VAL A 12 29.82 -29.36 -4.07
C VAL A 12 30.21 -30.45 -3.10
N ASP A 13 31.08 -31.32 -3.54
CA ASP A 13 31.63 -32.43 -2.77
C ASP A 13 32.99 -32.83 -3.39
N ASP A 14 34.07 -32.89 -2.62
CA ASP A 14 35.41 -33.20 -3.15
C ASP A 14 35.52 -34.62 -3.70
N GLU A 15 34.65 -35.52 -3.26
CA GLU A 15 34.57 -36.91 -3.77
C GLU A 15 33.78 -36.96 -5.10
N LYS A 16 34.51 -37.25 -6.20
CA LYS A 16 33.90 -37.44 -7.54
C LYS A 16 32.82 -38.51 -7.59
N ILE A 17 32.89 -39.53 -6.74
CA ILE A 17 31.89 -40.57 -6.64
C ILE A 17 30.55 -39.97 -6.15
N VAL A 18 30.58 -39.13 -5.17
CA VAL A 18 29.41 -38.47 -4.58
C VAL A 18 28.78 -37.52 -5.59
N THR A 19 29.54 -36.64 -6.22
CA THR A 19 29.02 -35.73 -7.26
C THR A 19 28.46 -36.49 -8.46
N SER A 20 29.03 -37.62 -8.85
CA SER A 20 28.51 -38.48 -9.92
C SER A 20 27.20 -39.20 -9.53
N ALA A 21 27.08 -39.65 -8.28
CA ALA A 21 25.83 -40.20 -7.75
C ALA A 21 24.71 -39.15 -7.75
N PHE A 22 24.96 -37.94 -7.28
CA PHE A 22 24.03 -36.84 -7.37
C PHE A 22 23.62 -36.51 -8.80
N LYS A 23 24.59 -36.46 -9.72
CA LYS A 23 24.31 -36.21 -11.14
C LYS A 23 23.35 -37.25 -11.73
N THR A 24 23.54 -38.52 -11.41
CA THR A 24 22.67 -39.61 -11.87
C THR A 24 21.27 -39.48 -11.24
N LEU A 25 21.19 -39.32 -9.93
CA LEU A 25 19.95 -39.19 -9.17
C LEU A 25 19.11 -38.00 -9.67
N LEU A 26 19.71 -36.80 -9.72
CA LEU A 26 19.03 -35.59 -10.13
C LEU A 26 18.55 -35.64 -11.59
N LYS A 27 19.32 -36.27 -12.48
CA LYS A 27 18.92 -36.47 -13.86
C LYS A 27 17.71 -37.39 -13.99
N VAL A 28 17.67 -38.49 -13.22
CA VAL A 28 16.53 -39.44 -13.23
C VAL A 28 15.27 -38.75 -12.71
N GLU A 29 15.40 -37.85 -11.70
CA GLU A 29 14.31 -37.08 -11.11
C GLU A 29 13.90 -35.84 -11.93
N GLY A 30 14.53 -35.62 -13.10
CA GLY A 30 14.17 -34.54 -14.02
C GLY A 30 14.80 -33.16 -13.69
N PHE A 31 15.77 -33.10 -12.78
CA PHE A 31 16.53 -31.86 -12.48
C PHE A 31 17.65 -31.68 -13.52
N ASN A 32 17.33 -31.05 -14.64
CA ASN A 32 18.27 -30.89 -15.77
C ASN A 32 19.21 -29.70 -15.60
N ASN A 33 18.94 -28.78 -14.64
CA ASN A 33 19.75 -27.59 -14.39
C ASN A 33 20.56 -27.74 -13.09
N ALA A 34 21.30 -28.84 -12.97
CA ALA A 34 22.16 -29.14 -11.84
C ALA A 34 23.64 -29.05 -12.24
N HIS A 35 24.46 -28.35 -11.45
CA HIS A 35 25.87 -28.12 -11.65
C HIS A 35 26.66 -28.74 -10.50
N PHE A 36 27.78 -29.39 -10.83
CA PHE A 36 28.54 -30.20 -9.90
C PHE A 36 29.99 -29.75 -9.85
N PHE A 37 30.51 -29.54 -8.66
CA PHE A 37 31.86 -29.06 -8.43
C PHE A 37 32.56 -29.97 -7.42
N ASN A 38 33.86 -30.22 -7.65
CA ASN A 38 34.71 -30.95 -6.70
C ASN A 38 35.66 -30.01 -5.93
N ASN A 39 35.53 -28.71 -6.14
CA ASN A 39 36.27 -27.69 -5.43
C ASN A 39 35.32 -26.53 -5.06
N PRO A 40 35.24 -26.11 -3.78
CA PRO A 40 34.35 -25.03 -3.35
C PRO A 40 34.73 -23.67 -3.96
N LYS A 41 35.99 -23.39 -4.29
CA LYS A 41 36.39 -22.13 -4.94
C LYS A 41 35.83 -22.02 -6.36
N GLU A 42 35.91 -23.12 -7.16
CA GLU A 42 35.33 -23.16 -8.50
C GLU A 42 33.80 -22.97 -8.45
N ALA A 43 33.14 -23.52 -7.42
CA ALA A 43 31.73 -23.33 -7.20
C ALA A 43 31.39 -21.87 -6.89
N LEU A 44 32.20 -21.17 -6.06
CA LEU A 44 32.02 -19.74 -5.77
C LEU A 44 32.22 -18.86 -7.01
N GLU A 45 33.22 -19.17 -7.84
CA GLU A 45 33.43 -18.48 -9.12
C GLU A 45 32.21 -18.62 -10.05
N PHE A 46 31.66 -19.84 -10.16
CA PHE A 46 30.44 -20.08 -10.92
C PHE A 46 29.25 -19.29 -10.33
N LEU A 47 29.11 -19.29 -9.00
CA LEU A 47 28.03 -18.59 -8.30
C LEU A 47 28.11 -17.07 -8.46
N ALA A 48 29.28 -16.51 -8.69
CA ALA A 48 29.43 -15.06 -8.91
C ALA A 48 28.59 -14.53 -10.07
N SER A 49 28.30 -15.37 -11.07
CA SER A 49 27.52 -15.03 -12.26
C SER A 49 26.22 -15.83 -12.41
N ASN A 50 25.97 -16.78 -11.51
CA ASN A 50 24.87 -17.73 -11.60
C ASN A 50 24.13 -17.85 -10.28
N ILE A 51 22.95 -17.24 -10.19
CA ILE A 51 22.09 -17.33 -9.00
C ILE A 51 21.52 -18.76 -8.93
N PRO A 52 21.78 -19.53 -7.85
CA PRO A 52 21.20 -20.85 -7.65
C PRO A 52 19.82 -20.74 -6.95
N ASP A 53 19.02 -21.79 -7.07
CA ASP A 53 17.80 -21.97 -6.26
C ASP A 53 18.11 -22.84 -5.03
N LEU A 54 19.10 -23.72 -5.12
CA LEU A 54 19.53 -24.59 -4.04
C LEU A 54 21.03 -24.84 -4.13
N VAL A 55 21.72 -24.80 -2.99
CA VAL A 55 23.12 -25.21 -2.86
C VAL A 55 23.23 -26.37 -1.88
N ILE A 56 23.89 -27.44 -2.30
CA ILE A 56 24.21 -28.62 -1.49
C ILE A 56 25.72 -28.71 -1.37
N SER A 57 26.23 -28.81 -0.16
CA SER A 57 27.66 -28.90 0.11
C SER A 57 27.99 -30.05 1.05
N ASP A 58 29.04 -30.77 0.77
CA ASP A 58 29.68 -31.61 1.80
C ASP A 58 30.26 -30.76 2.93
N PHE A 59 30.32 -31.33 4.11
CA PHE A 59 30.92 -30.69 5.29
C PHE A 59 32.43 -30.67 5.24
N LEU A 60 33.07 -31.83 4.97
CA LEU A 60 34.51 -31.98 4.97
C LEU A 60 35.07 -31.89 3.56
N MET A 61 35.61 -30.74 3.22
CA MET A 61 36.31 -30.53 1.94
C MET A 61 37.67 -29.91 2.18
N PRO A 62 38.69 -30.22 1.35
CA PRO A 62 40.00 -29.59 1.40
C PRO A 62 39.93 -28.07 1.20
N GLU A 63 40.81 -27.33 1.80
CA GLU A 63 41.02 -25.87 1.72
C GLU A 63 39.87 -24.99 2.27
N MET A 64 38.63 -25.36 2.10
CA MET A 64 37.44 -24.66 2.57
C MET A 64 36.38 -25.67 2.95
N ASN A 65 35.98 -25.73 4.19
CA ASN A 65 34.92 -26.64 4.63
C ASN A 65 33.52 -26.16 4.17
N GLY A 66 32.54 -27.06 4.23
CA GLY A 66 31.17 -26.75 3.75
C GLY A 66 30.49 -25.61 4.48
N LEU A 67 30.77 -25.39 5.76
CA LEU A 67 30.22 -24.28 6.51
C LEU A 67 30.79 -22.93 6.05
N GLU A 68 32.11 -22.87 5.84
CA GLU A 68 32.74 -21.67 5.28
C GLU A 68 32.19 -21.36 3.89
N PHE A 69 32.11 -22.38 3.03
CA PHE A 69 31.54 -22.25 1.69
C PHE A 69 30.08 -21.75 1.73
N LEU A 70 29.22 -22.38 2.51
CA LEU A 70 27.81 -21.98 2.62
C LEU A 70 27.63 -20.62 3.30
N SER A 71 28.58 -20.19 4.14
CA SER A 71 28.60 -18.83 4.68
C SER A 71 28.85 -17.78 3.59
N GLU A 72 29.79 -18.03 2.67
CA GLU A 72 29.99 -17.14 1.50
C GLU A 72 28.76 -17.13 0.58
N VAL A 73 28.15 -18.30 0.34
CA VAL A 73 26.89 -18.39 -0.41
C VAL A 73 25.77 -17.56 0.27
N LYS A 74 25.69 -17.58 1.61
CA LYS A 74 24.70 -16.76 2.34
C LYS A 74 24.93 -15.27 2.14
N LYS A 75 26.17 -14.79 2.10
CA LYS A 75 26.47 -13.38 1.85
C LYS A 75 26.05 -12.95 0.45
N MET A 76 26.26 -13.82 -0.54
CA MET A 76 25.88 -13.56 -1.94
C MET A 76 24.37 -13.68 -2.13
N TYR A 77 23.76 -14.71 -1.57
CA TYR A 77 22.38 -15.12 -1.81
C TYR A 77 21.69 -15.52 -0.49
N PRO A 78 21.19 -14.57 0.30
CA PRO A 78 20.63 -14.85 1.62
C PRO A 78 19.41 -15.80 1.60
N GLU A 79 18.54 -15.67 0.59
CA GLU A 79 17.29 -16.44 0.47
C GLU A 79 17.47 -17.85 -0.09
N VAL A 80 18.61 -18.12 -0.72
CA VAL A 80 18.88 -19.43 -1.32
C VAL A 80 18.93 -20.50 -0.26
N SER A 81 18.22 -21.60 -0.47
CA SER A 81 18.25 -22.75 0.43
C SER A 81 19.60 -23.46 0.38
N LYS A 82 20.11 -23.81 1.53
CA LYS A 82 21.43 -24.40 1.72
C LYS A 82 21.26 -25.74 2.44
N ILE A 83 21.75 -26.81 1.85
CA ILE A 83 21.77 -28.16 2.43
C ILE A 83 23.22 -28.53 2.69
N LEU A 84 23.50 -28.98 3.90
CA LEU A 84 24.79 -29.51 4.29
C LEU A 84 24.75 -31.03 4.38
N LEU A 85 25.66 -31.73 3.70
CA LEU A 85 25.86 -33.16 3.84
C LEU A 85 26.89 -33.39 4.93
N THR A 86 26.62 -34.27 5.89
CA THR A 86 27.50 -34.44 7.05
C THR A 86 27.65 -35.93 7.43
N GLY A 87 28.80 -36.31 7.87
CA GLY A 87 29.00 -37.61 8.51
C GLY A 87 28.48 -37.64 9.96
N TYR A 88 28.43 -38.82 10.54
CA TYR A 88 27.90 -39.02 11.91
C TYR A 88 28.62 -38.23 12.98
N ALA A 89 29.96 -38.02 12.81
CA ALA A 89 30.80 -37.33 13.78
C ALA A 89 30.61 -35.79 13.81
N ASP A 90 30.04 -35.19 12.78
CA ASP A 90 30.02 -33.74 12.57
C ASP A 90 28.66 -33.09 12.91
N LYS A 91 27.74 -33.89 13.43
CA LYS A 91 26.37 -33.52 13.70
C LYS A 91 26.22 -32.28 14.62
N GLU A 92 27.01 -32.20 15.69
CA GLU A 92 26.96 -31.09 16.64
C GLU A 92 27.38 -29.76 16.00
N ASN A 93 28.36 -29.79 15.11
CA ASN A 93 28.82 -28.62 14.37
C ASN A 93 27.78 -28.19 13.31
N ALA A 94 27.12 -29.14 12.63
CA ALA A 94 26.04 -28.88 11.71
C ALA A 94 24.83 -28.21 12.40
N ILE A 95 24.46 -28.64 13.61
CA ILE A 95 23.36 -28.05 14.39
C ILE A 95 23.65 -26.59 14.78
N LYS A 96 24.88 -26.27 15.19
CA LYS A 96 25.29 -24.89 15.48
C LYS A 96 25.19 -24.00 14.23
N ALA A 97 25.63 -24.52 13.11
CA ALA A 97 25.62 -23.81 11.82
C ALA A 97 24.21 -23.53 11.27
N ILE A 98 23.20 -24.31 11.64
CA ILE A 98 21.80 -24.06 11.24
C ILE A 98 21.39 -22.64 11.66
N ASN A 99 21.71 -22.24 12.88
CA ASN A 99 21.32 -20.92 13.40
C ASN A 99 22.20 -19.79 12.87
N GLU A 100 23.51 -20.01 12.70
CA GLU A 100 24.47 -18.98 12.28
C GLU A 100 24.41 -18.72 10.77
N ILE A 101 24.42 -19.78 9.96
CA ILE A 101 24.45 -19.70 8.50
C ILE A 101 23.03 -19.65 7.90
N GLY A 102 22.02 -20.07 8.67
CA GLY A 102 20.64 -20.18 8.17
C GLY A 102 20.52 -21.33 7.17
N LEU A 103 21.09 -22.48 7.50
CA LEU A 103 20.92 -23.69 6.70
C LEU A 103 19.44 -24.03 6.62
N TYR A 104 19.00 -24.44 5.43
CA TYR A 104 17.67 -25.00 5.26
C TYR A 104 17.61 -26.38 5.97
N ARG A 105 18.60 -27.22 5.72
CA ARG A 105 18.69 -28.56 6.29
C ARG A 105 20.13 -29.11 6.31
N TYR A 106 20.40 -30.03 7.21
CA TYR A 106 21.51 -30.97 7.09
C TYR A 106 21.00 -32.37 6.78
N ILE A 107 21.79 -33.17 6.10
CA ILE A 107 21.48 -34.56 5.71
C ILE A 107 22.67 -35.43 6.07
N GLU A 108 22.40 -36.49 6.82
CA GLU A 108 23.43 -37.43 7.25
C GLU A 108 23.79 -38.42 6.13
N LYS A 109 25.09 -38.68 5.95
CA LYS A 109 25.63 -39.75 5.09
C LYS A 109 25.61 -41.09 5.86
N PRO A 110 25.13 -42.22 5.31
CA PRO A 110 24.46 -42.36 4.01
C PRO A 110 22.99 -41.91 4.08
N TRP A 111 22.52 -41.23 3.04
CA TRP A 111 21.14 -40.75 2.94
C TRP A 111 20.20 -41.73 2.24
N ASN A 112 18.90 -41.54 2.46
CA ASN A 112 17.85 -42.16 1.65
C ASN A 112 17.59 -41.23 0.45
N ASN A 113 17.51 -41.79 -0.76
CA ASN A 113 17.34 -41.03 -2.00
C ASN A 113 15.97 -40.31 -2.05
N ASP A 114 14.91 -40.99 -1.62
CA ASP A 114 13.55 -40.38 -1.61
C ASP A 114 13.48 -39.19 -0.68
N ASP A 115 14.05 -39.32 0.53
CA ASP A 115 14.13 -38.23 1.50
C ASP A 115 14.99 -37.05 0.98
N LEU A 116 16.11 -37.36 0.33
CA LEU A 116 16.97 -36.37 -0.29
C LEU A 116 16.22 -35.58 -1.36
N ILE A 117 15.51 -36.25 -2.26
CA ILE A 117 14.75 -35.61 -3.32
C ILE A 117 13.61 -34.73 -2.76
N ILE A 118 12.89 -35.20 -1.74
CA ILE A 118 11.90 -34.39 -1.04
C ILE A 118 12.51 -33.11 -0.48
N ASN A 119 13.67 -33.22 0.18
CA ASN A 119 14.37 -32.06 0.74
C ASN A 119 14.85 -31.08 -0.34
N ILE A 120 15.32 -31.59 -1.48
CA ILE A 120 15.71 -30.78 -2.62
C ILE A 120 14.52 -30.02 -3.17
N LYS A 121 13.38 -30.69 -3.43
CA LYS A 121 12.14 -30.08 -3.91
C LYS A 121 11.66 -28.96 -2.97
N ASN A 122 11.56 -29.26 -1.71
CA ASN A 122 11.13 -28.28 -0.69
C ASN A 122 12.14 -27.14 -0.54
N GLY A 123 13.43 -27.39 -0.66
CA GLY A 123 14.46 -26.35 -0.62
C GLY A 123 14.36 -25.36 -1.77
N ILE A 124 14.13 -25.84 -2.98
CA ILE A 124 13.92 -25.00 -4.17
C ILE A 124 12.64 -24.17 -4.03
N GLU A 125 11.54 -24.81 -3.62
CA GLU A 125 10.26 -24.10 -3.39
C GLU A 125 10.41 -22.99 -2.35
N ARG A 126 11.11 -23.28 -1.24
CA ARG A 126 11.38 -22.29 -0.20
C ARG A 126 12.18 -21.09 -0.74
N SER A 127 13.23 -21.33 -1.50
CA SER A 127 14.04 -20.26 -2.10
C SER A 127 13.21 -19.39 -3.03
N TYR A 128 12.39 -20.00 -3.84
CA TYR A 128 11.46 -19.31 -4.72
C TYR A 128 10.48 -18.43 -3.94
N LEU A 129 9.81 -18.98 -2.93
CA LEU A 129 8.83 -18.25 -2.11
C LEU A 129 9.49 -17.07 -1.37
N LEU A 130 10.71 -17.25 -0.85
CA LEU A 130 11.44 -16.18 -0.20
C LEU A 130 11.82 -15.05 -1.17
N SER A 131 12.26 -15.39 -2.38
CA SER A 131 12.58 -14.41 -3.41
C SER A 131 11.35 -13.61 -3.86
N GLU A 132 10.21 -14.30 -4.07
CA GLU A 132 8.93 -13.64 -4.40
C GLU A 132 8.44 -12.74 -3.27
N LEU A 133 8.54 -13.22 -2.03
CA LEU A 133 8.16 -12.42 -0.85
C LEU A 133 8.99 -11.14 -0.76
N ARG A 134 10.31 -11.23 -0.95
CA ARG A 134 11.21 -10.07 -0.93
C ARG A 134 10.85 -9.07 -2.02
N LYS A 135 10.58 -9.56 -3.23
CA LYS A 135 10.11 -8.72 -4.34
C LYS A 135 8.83 -7.98 -3.98
N LYS A 136 7.86 -8.69 -3.40
CA LYS A 136 6.59 -8.09 -2.97
C LYS A 136 6.76 -7.06 -1.85
N ILE A 137 7.65 -7.30 -0.91
CA ILE A 137 7.98 -6.32 0.15
C ILE A 137 8.53 -5.05 -0.48
N SER A 138 9.49 -5.16 -1.42
CA SER A 138 10.06 -4.00 -2.10
C SER A 138 9.00 -3.21 -2.89
N GLU A 139 8.13 -3.89 -3.65
CA GLU A 139 7.01 -3.26 -4.38
C GLU A 139 6.06 -2.51 -3.43
N LEU A 140 5.75 -3.11 -2.27
CA LEU A 140 4.89 -2.48 -1.25
C LEU A 140 5.56 -1.27 -0.58
N GLU A 141 6.86 -1.33 -0.31
CA GLU A 141 7.60 -0.20 0.25
C GLU A 141 7.62 1.00 -0.70
N ASP A 142 7.82 0.74 -2.00
CA ASP A 142 7.81 1.79 -3.01
C ASP A 142 6.41 2.40 -3.20
N ALA A 143 5.36 1.57 -3.26
CA ALA A 143 3.97 2.04 -3.31
C ALA A 143 3.58 2.84 -2.06
N LYS A 144 4.05 2.43 -0.88
CA LYS A 144 3.83 3.16 0.37
C LYS A 144 4.47 4.55 0.32
N LYS A 145 5.72 4.66 -0.14
CA LYS A 145 6.40 5.96 -0.28
C LYS A 145 5.68 6.89 -1.25
N GLU A 146 5.15 6.34 -2.34
CA GLU A 146 4.36 7.11 -3.30
C GLU A 146 3.05 7.61 -2.69
N LEU A 147 2.34 6.75 -1.98
CA LEU A 147 1.11 7.11 -1.27
C LEU A 147 1.33 8.21 -0.22
N GLU A 148 2.41 8.15 0.54
CA GLU A 148 2.78 9.18 1.52
C GLU A 148 3.01 10.54 0.84
N LYS A 149 3.64 10.57 -0.33
CA LYS A 149 3.80 11.81 -1.12
C LYS A 149 2.46 12.36 -1.60
N TYR A 150 1.58 11.49 -2.11
CA TYR A 150 0.24 11.93 -2.54
C TYR A 150 -0.60 12.45 -1.38
N SER A 151 -0.55 11.79 -0.22
CA SER A 151 -1.26 12.24 0.98
C SER A 151 -0.81 13.62 1.41
N HIS A 152 0.50 13.85 1.46
CA HIS A 152 1.05 15.16 1.83
C HIS A 152 0.65 16.29 0.84
N ASN A 153 0.72 16.01 -0.45
CA ASN A 153 0.27 16.96 -1.48
C ASN A 153 -1.23 17.26 -1.37
N LEU A 154 -2.04 16.24 -1.08
CA LEU A 154 -3.48 16.40 -0.92
C LEU A 154 -3.81 17.29 0.29
N GLU A 155 -3.13 17.07 1.42
CA GLU A 155 -3.25 17.89 2.61
C GLU A 155 -2.96 19.36 2.32
N GLN A 156 -1.89 19.65 1.58
CA GLN A 156 -1.54 21.02 1.17
C GLN A 156 -2.63 21.65 0.30
N ILE A 157 -3.11 20.92 -0.71
CA ILE A 157 -4.17 21.40 -1.60
C ILE A 157 -5.46 21.67 -0.81
N VAL A 158 -5.84 20.77 0.11
CA VAL A 158 -7.02 20.96 0.95
C VAL A 158 -6.89 22.19 1.83
N GLU A 159 -5.73 22.41 2.45
CA GLU A 159 -5.47 23.58 3.29
C GLU A 159 -5.57 24.88 2.47
N GLU A 160 -4.92 24.92 1.30
CA GLU A 160 -4.94 26.07 0.38
C GLU A 160 -6.37 26.37 -0.10
N ARG A 161 -7.11 25.35 -0.56
CA ARG A 161 -8.51 25.53 -1.01
C ARG A 161 -9.44 25.95 0.10
N THR A 162 -9.21 25.44 1.31
CA THR A 162 -10.02 25.84 2.47
C THR A 162 -9.76 27.30 2.85
N ALA A 163 -8.51 27.76 2.77
CA ALA A 163 -8.16 29.17 3.00
C ALA A 163 -8.79 30.08 1.94
N ASP A 164 -8.69 29.73 0.66
CA ASP A 164 -9.30 30.45 -0.45
C ASP A 164 -10.81 30.56 -0.29
N LEU A 165 -11.47 29.45 0.05
CA LEU A 165 -12.91 29.41 0.26
C LEU A 165 -13.34 30.32 1.43
N ARG A 166 -12.60 30.28 2.56
CA ARG A 166 -12.85 31.18 3.70
C ARG A 166 -12.72 32.64 3.31
N GLN A 167 -11.67 32.98 2.55
CA GLN A 167 -11.45 34.35 2.08
C GLN A 167 -12.58 34.80 1.14
N SER A 168 -12.99 33.96 0.20
CA SER A 168 -14.09 34.24 -0.72
C SER A 168 -15.42 34.46 0.02
N ASN A 169 -15.72 33.56 0.97
CA ASN A 169 -16.95 33.68 1.78
C ASN A 169 -16.92 34.97 2.63
N ALA A 170 -15.78 35.33 3.20
CA ALA A 170 -15.65 36.59 3.96
C ALA A 170 -15.87 37.83 3.08
N LYS A 171 -15.37 37.82 1.83
CA LYS A 171 -15.63 38.88 0.86
C LYS A 171 -17.12 38.98 0.49
N LEU A 172 -17.76 37.85 0.20
CA LEU A 172 -19.18 37.80 -0.12
C LEU A 172 -20.04 38.30 1.06
N ALA A 173 -19.74 37.83 2.28
CA ALA A 173 -20.41 38.31 3.49
C ALA A 173 -20.22 39.83 3.68
N GLY A 174 -19.03 40.36 3.42
CA GLY A 174 -18.76 41.80 3.45
C GLY A 174 -19.64 42.56 2.45
N ILE A 175 -19.71 42.10 1.19
CA ILE A 175 -20.53 42.74 0.15
C ILE A 175 -22.01 42.74 0.57
N VAL A 176 -22.53 41.62 1.03
CA VAL A 176 -23.93 41.47 1.46
C VAL A 176 -24.24 42.38 2.67
N ASN A 177 -23.33 42.42 3.68
CA ASN A 177 -23.53 43.19 4.89
C ASN A 177 -23.43 44.72 4.70
N TYR A 178 -22.61 45.19 3.73
CA TYR A 178 -22.47 46.60 3.42
C TYR A 178 -23.33 47.09 2.28
N CYS A 179 -24.16 46.20 1.68
CA CYS A 179 -25.14 46.60 0.69
C CYS A 179 -26.19 47.53 1.31
N ALA A 180 -26.57 48.60 0.59
CA ALA A 180 -27.62 49.52 1.05
C ALA A 180 -29.03 48.92 0.87
N ASP A 181 -29.15 47.93 -0.04
CA ASP A 181 -30.39 47.22 -0.28
C ASP A 181 -30.62 46.11 0.75
N GLY A 182 -31.87 45.94 1.20
CA GLY A 182 -32.24 44.83 2.08
C GLY A 182 -32.21 43.50 1.33
N ILE A 183 -31.38 42.57 1.81
CA ILE A 183 -31.24 41.21 1.23
C ILE A 183 -31.78 40.18 2.22
N ILE A 184 -32.71 39.33 1.73
CA ILE A 184 -33.27 38.22 2.50
C ILE A 184 -33.02 36.95 1.70
N ILE A 185 -32.44 35.96 2.35
CA ILE A 185 -32.27 34.58 1.79
C ILE A 185 -33.30 33.70 2.47
N ILE A 186 -34.07 32.98 1.65
CA ILE A 186 -35.10 32.07 2.10
C ILE A 186 -34.90 30.68 1.48
N ASN A 187 -35.37 29.66 2.18
CA ASN A 187 -35.41 28.29 1.63
C ASN A 187 -36.64 28.06 0.78
N GLU A 188 -36.79 26.84 0.24
CA GLU A 188 -37.92 26.44 -0.61
C GLU A 188 -39.29 26.56 0.08
N ASP A 189 -39.33 26.44 1.39
CA ASP A 189 -40.57 26.58 2.19
C ASP A 189 -40.93 28.04 2.52
N GLY A 190 -40.10 29.00 2.09
CA GLY A 190 -40.30 30.42 2.37
C GLY A 190 -39.85 30.83 3.78
N ILE A 191 -39.05 30.01 4.45
CA ILE A 191 -38.46 30.33 5.76
C ILE A 191 -37.19 31.14 5.57
N ILE A 192 -37.06 32.21 6.34
CA ILE A 192 -35.90 33.12 6.29
C ILE A 192 -34.69 32.46 6.94
N GLU A 193 -33.66 32.22 6.14
CA GLU A 193 -32.40 31.64 6.59
C GLU A 193 -31.35 32.70 6.90
N GLN A 194 -31.33 33.80 6.15
CA GLN A 194 -30.36 34.85 6.34
C GLN A 194 -30.92 36.22 5.93
N VAL A 195 -30.54 37.26 6.63
CA VAL A 195 -30.84 38.65 6.29
C VAL A 195 -29.59 39.51 6.46
N ASN A 196 -29.51 40.61 5.71
CA ASN A 196 -28.42 41.58 5.91
C ASN A 196 -28.88 42.74 6.83
N PRO A 197 -27.93 43.49 7.44
CA PRO A 197 -28.27 44.62 8.35
C PRO A 197 -29.17 45.70 7.73
N ALA A 198 -29.05 45.93 6.40
CA ALA A 198 -29.90 46.88 5.70
C ALA A 198 -31.34 46.43 5.73
N CYS A 199 -31.62 45.15 5.54
CA CYS A 199 -32.96 44.59 5.60
C CYS A 199 -33.60 44.76 6.97
N GLU A 200 -32.86 44.46 8.05
CA GLU A 200 -33.33 44.65 9.43
C GLU A 200 -33.70 46.11 9.72
N SER A 201 -32.83 47.05 9.25
CA SER A 201 -33.09 48.50 9.38
C SER A 201 -34.30 48.98 8.61
N LEU A 202 -34.53 48.42 7.39
CA LEU A 202 -35.69 48.81 6.54
C LEU A 202 -37.02 48.29 7.09
N ILE A 203 -37.01 47.10 7.68
CA ILE A 203 -38.21 46.46 8.25
C ILE A 203 -38.49 47.00 9.67
N GLY A 204 -37.49 47.60 10.32
CA GLY A 204 -37.60 48.18 11.68
C GLY A 204 -37.67 47.13 12.78
N LEU A 205 -37.10 45.95 12.56
CA LEU A 205 -37.01 44.85 13.53
C LEU A 205 -35.62 44.74 14.15
N VAL A 206 -35.57 44.24 15.36
CA VAL A 206 -34.32 44.01 16.10
C VAL A 206 -33.63 42.75 15.53
N GLU A 207 -32.31 42.83 15.47
CA GLU A 207 -31.40 41.78 15.00
C GLU A 207 -31.82 40.36 15.44
N GLY A 208 -31.95 39.47 14.48
CA GLY A 208 -32.24 38.04 14.68
C GLY A 208 -33.73 37.66 14.81
N LYS A 209 -34.67 38.60 14.86
CA LYS A 209 -36.12 38.23 14.92
C LYS A 209 -36.69 37.71 13.63
N LEU A 210 -36.06 38.00 12.48
CA LEU A 210 -36.48 37.54 11.17
C LEU A 210 -36.08 36.09 10.85
N LEU A 211 -35.00 35.63 11.47
CA LEU A 211 -34.47 34.29 11.22
C LEU A 211 -35.47 33.23 11.66
N MET A 212 -35.59 32.17 10.85
CA MET A 212 -36.44 30.98 11.08
C MET A 212 -37.97 31.30 11.06
N SER A 213 -38.36 32.51 10.66
CA SER A 213 -39.77 32.88 10.45
C SER A 213 -40.15 32.82 8.96
N SER A 214 -41.43 32.78 8.68
CA SER A 214 -41.93 32.80 7.30
C SER A 214 -41.81 34.20 6.71
N ILE A 215 -41.36 34.29 5.47
CA ILE A 215 -41.31 35.54 4.71
C ILE A 215 -42.70 36.19 4.61
N ASP A 216 -43.78 35.40 4.58
CA ASP A 216 -45.18 35.85 4.46
C ASP A 216 -45.68 36.60 5.73
N ASP A 217 -44.94 36.47 6.86
CA ASP A 217 -45.28 37.23 8.09
C ASP A 217 -44.90 38.71 7.99
N TYR A 218 -43.92 39.04 7.14
CA TYR A 218 -43.33 40.37 7.04
C TYR A 218 -43.61 41.09 5.72
N LEU A 219 -43.69 40.31 4.62
CA LEU A 219 -43.87 40.82 3.28
C LEU A 219 -45.15 40.25 2.69
N PHE A 220 -45.95 41.10 2.04
CA PHE A 220 -47.13 40.63 1.31
C PHE A 220 -47.29 41.40 0.01
N SER A 221 -47.86 40.74 -0.96
CA SER A 221 -48.32 41.34 -2.23
C SER A 221 -49.83 41.39 -2.28
N LYS A 222 -50.36 42.39 -2.94
CA LYS A 222 -51.83 42.52 -3.12
C LYS A 222 -52.51 41.33 -3.75
N LYS A 223 -51.78 40.42 -4.35
CA LYS A 223 -52.32 39.29 -5.15
C LYS A 223 -52.07 37.91 -4.54
N THR A 224 -50.96 37.65 -3.83
CA THR A 224 -50.59 36.28 -3.41
C THR A 224 -49.56 36.31 -2.28
N PHE A 225 -49.47 35.22 -1.49
CA PHE A 225 -48.38 34.97 -0.60
C PHE A 225 -47.10 34.73 -1.39
N ILE A 226 -45.97 35.27 -0.96
CA ILE A 226 -44.70 35.20 -1.66
C ILE A 226 -44.22 33.76 -1.71
N SER A 227 -44.40 33.01 -0.63
CA SER A 227 -44.05 31.59 -0.55
C SER A 227 -44.72 30.73 -1.67
N LYS A 228 -45.95 31.06 -2.05
CA LYS A 228 -46.68 30.35 -3.10
C LYS A 228 -46.22 30.68 -4.52
N GLU A 229 -45.60 31.84 -4.72
CA GLU A 229 -45.06 32.20 -6.03
C GLU A 229 -43.65 31.62 -6.22
N LEU A 230 -42.91 31.43 -5.14
CA LEU A 230 -41.59 30.80 -5.18
C LEU A 230 -41.60 29.35 -5.72
N HIS A 231 -42.64 28.56 -5.38
CA HIS A 231 -42.81 27.19 -5.90
C HIS A 231 -43.08 27.11 -7.42
N LYS A 232 -43.24 28.24 -8.08
CA LYS A 232 -43.47 28.30 -9.54
C LYS A 232 -42.21 28.69 -10.31
N LEU A 233 -41.11 28.96 -9.60
CA LEU A 233 -39.87 29.39 -10.19
C LEU A 233 -39.01 28.22 -10.61
N ASP A 234 -38.95 27.95 -11.90
CA ASP A 234 -37.87 27.27 -12.57
C ASP A 234 -36.82 28.34 -12.95
N GLU A 235 -35.69 28.38 -12.24
CA GLU A 235 -34.42 29.06 -12.55
C GLU A 235 -34.45 30.49 -13.12
N GLN A 236 -35.54 31.23 -13.05
CA GLN A 236 -35.62 32.63 -13.53
C GLN A 236 -35.84 33.62 -12.39
N GLU A 237 -35.04 34.71 -12.40
CA GLU A 237 -35.20 35.83 -11.45
C GLU A 237 -36.63 36.33 -11.40
N LEU A 238 -37.29 36.24 -10.24
CA LEU A 238 -38.58 36.82 -9.98
C LEU A 238 -38.41 38.31 -9.68
N LEU A 239 -38.69 39.15 -10.65
CA LEU A 239 -38.76 40.60 -10.40
C LEU A 239 -40.14 40.91 -9.84
N LEU A 240 -40.28 40.89 -8.53
CA LEU A 240 -41.53 41.25 -7.85
C LEU A 240 -41.59 42.76 -7.72
N ARG A 241 -42.57 43.39 -8.37
CA ARG A 241 -42.89 44.79 -8.22
C ARG A 241 -44.05 44.93 -7.25
N ASP A 242 -43.98 45.98 -6.38
CA ASP A 242 -45.04 46.35 -5.43
C ASP A 242 -45.20 45.42 -4.22
N PHE A 243 -44.12 45.30 -3.39
CA PHE A 243 -44.21 44.76 -2.05
C PHE A 243 -44.60 45.78 -1.02
N TYR A 244 -45.37 45.34 -0.05
CA TYR A 244 -45.74 46.11 1.12
C TYR A 244 -45.14 45.45 2.35
N ILE A 245 -44.44 46.26 3.15
CA ILE A 245 -43.93 45.82 4.46
C ILE A 245 -45.07 45.87 5.46
N LYS A 246 -45.33 44.74 6.12
CA LYS A 246 -46.29 44.71 7.21
C LYS A 246 -45.63 45.38 8.43
N ASN A 247 -46.11 46.57 8.79
CA ASN A 247 -45.58 47.23 9.97
C ASN A 247 -46.04 46.47 11.24
N PRO A 248 -45.10 45.84 12.02
CA PRO A 248 -45.48 45.07 13.19
C PRO A 248 -45.96 45.91 14.35
N LEU A 249 -45.92 47.25 14.23
CA LEU A 249 -46.34 48.22 15.27
C LEU A 249 -47.73 48.87 15.02
N SER A 250 -48.39 48.56 13.94
CA SER A 250 -49.77 49.02 13.70
C SER A 250 -50.77 47.88 13.94
N ASN A 251 -51.38 47.86 15.14
CA ASN A 251 -52.61 47.15 15.40
C ASN A 251 -53.76 47.66 14.52
#